data_2282ce8dd21a08c5718f98c03d2f3b7f
#
_entry.id   2282ce8dd21a08c5718f98c03d2f3b7f
#
_cell.length_a   1.000
_cell.length_b   1.000
_cell.length_c   1.000
_cell.angle_alpha   90.00
_cell.angle_beta   90.00
_cell.angle_gamma   90.00
#
_symmetry.space_group_name_H-M   'P 1'
#
loop_
_entity.id
_entity.type
_entity.pdbx_description
1 polymer ?
#
loop_
_entity_poly.entity_id
_entity_poly.type
_entity_poly.pdbx_seq_one_letter_code
_entity_poly.pdbx_strand_id
1 'polypeptide(L)'
;MLAADRILLLALCAAPLAAQNATAAELAEREQKLHTSAVQVLLSYARSAESNKLPSRAVAAYELVLAHYDAENKIAKAALAKAKGAADQGTAAQRRSTDQGWTLAGKKLAPQHRDLGIALLAIDDLLHGQHHLELALRYDPSDLEAHKALGHAEHNGFFGTDDEIAFCKRLAAIESRAKELGATGYQPAALPADKMPEELRRSGLSLAGAKTRSFAIWTTSESAEPDTAAAAEMAEWGERAIALLEFTLGSAPARHAQVAIQARRNRWIAVVRSAEQWTAFFAANPQILEKAKLQSVPPQSNFAFESNTGQAEIFLHRRELDADSMIAHVTMWGFATDGNEGLGQGLVHTMTSLLVGTMNTWFGSPPPTQASPRKELPRDPKQWAARIREEIAKGADWPAVQVPRERLSSFRENVRVKSWSFVYWLMARYPDRWTRAFKGLESEKNPMPEAIEAFFAKEFERSLSELEQEWRQWAGGNSAIAKATGHSG
;
A
#
# COMPACT_ATOMS: atom_id res chain seq x y z
N MET A 1 -29.78 1.86 2.28
CA MET A 1 -31.07 2.21 1.69
C MET A 1 -31.06 3.51 0.87
N LEU A 2 -30.19 4.48 1.11
CA LEU A 2 -30.15 5.77 0.35
C LEU A 2 -29.37 5.73 -0.98
N ALA A 3 -28.56 4.72 -1.22
CA ALA A 3 -27.79 4.58 -2.48
C ALA A 3 -28.59 3.97 -3.63
N ALA A 4 -29.57 3.09 -3.31
CA ALA A 4 -30.41 2.45 -4.32
C ALA A 4 -31.33 3.43 -5.03
N ASP A 5 -31.85 4.43 -4.32
CA ASP A 5 -32.78 5.41 -4.88
C ASP A 5 -32.14 6.39 -5.89
N ARG A 6 -30.84 6.63 -5.81
CA ARG A 6 -30.13 7.52 -6.74
C ARG A 6 -29.80 6.85 -8.09
N ILE A 7 -29.58 5.54 -8.10
CA ILE A 7 -29.29 4.78 -9.33
C ILE A 7 -30.52 4.73 -10.23
N LEU A 8 -31.71 4.62 -9.64
CA LEU A 8 -32.98 4.54 -10.39
C LEU A 8 -33.29 5.81 -11.17
N LEU A 9 -32.97 6.98 -10.65
CA LEU A 9 -33.32 8.28 -11.28
C LEU A 9 -32.42 8.66 -12.48
N LEU A 10 -31.17 8.21 -12.50
CA LEU A 10 -30.22 8.53 -13.58
C LEU A 10 -30.32 7.59 -14.78
N ALA A 11 -30.70 6.32 -14.56
CA ALA A 11 -30.86 5.34 -15.63
C ALA A 11 -32.07 5.62 -16.52
N LEU A 12 -33.13 6.22 -15.97
CA LEU A 12 -34.36 6.55 -16.71
C LEU A 12 -34.21 7.70 -17.73
N CYS A 13 -33.19 8.54 -17.60
CA CYS A 13 -33.00 9.69 -18.49
C CYS A 13 -32.15 9.42 -19.75
N ALA A 14 -31.49 8.26 -19.86
CA ALA A 14 -30.54 7.99 -20.94
C ALA A 14 -30.84 6.76 -21.81
N ALA A 15 -31.91 6.00 -21.53
CA ALA A 15 -32.26 4.85 -22.35
C ALA A 15 -32.79 5.30 -23.73
N PRO A 16 -32.25 4.82 -24.85
CA PRO A 16 -32.82 5.12 -26.16
C PRO A 16 -34.27 4.60 -26.19
N LEU A 17 -35.19 5.41 -26.78
CA LEU A 17 -36.65 5.11 -26.83
C LEU A 17 -37.01 3.69 -27.34
N ALA A 18 -36.11 3.05 -28.10
CA ALA A 18 -36.31 1.68 -28.58
C ALA A 18 -36.15 0.59 -27.50
N ALA A 19 -35.46 0.89 -26.38
CA ALA A 19 -35.26 -0.08 -25.30
C ALA A 19 -36.47 -0.15 -24.33
N GLN A 20 -37.29 0.86 -24.30
CA GLN A 20 -38.42 0.96 -23.35
C GLN A 20 -39.63 0.04 -23.68
N ASN A 21 -39.65 -0.62 -24.85
CA ASN A 21 -40.77 -1.44 -25.30
C ASN A 21 -40.45 -2.93 -25.46
N ALA A 22 -39.24 -3.38 -25.13
CA ALA A 22 -38.89 -4.80 -25.25
C ALA A 22 -39.51 -5.60 -24.10
N THR A 23 -40.17 -6.70 -24.43
CA THR A 23 -40.70 -7.62 -23.42
C THR A 23 -39.60 -8.45 -22.78
N ALA A 24 -39.85 -8.97 -21.58
CA ALA A 24 -38.89 -9.87 -20.90
C ALA A 24 -38.56 -11.12 -21.76
N ALA A 25 -39.54 -11.64 -22.53
CA ALA A 25 -39.35 -12.78 -23.43
C ALA A 25 -38.38 -12.43 -24.59
N GLU A 26 -38.52 -11.25 -25.19
CA GLU A 26 -37.62 -10.79 -26.25
C GLU A 26 -36.21 -10.57 -25.74
N LEU A 27 -36.04 -10.05 -24.51
CA LEU A 27 -34.75 -9.88 -23.89
C LEU A 27 -34.08 -11.22 -23.57
N ALA A 28 -34.83 -12.21 -23.07
CA ALA A 28 -34.36 -13.58 -22.86
C ALA A 28 -33.87 -14.25 -24.17
N GLU A 29 -34.60 -14.03 -25.27
CA GLU A 29 -34.18 -14.55 -26.59
C GLU A 29 -32.88 -13.85 -27.06
N ARG A 30 -32.76 -12.52 -26.87
CA ARG A 30 -31.54 -11.78 -27.17
C ARG A 30 -30.37 -12.28 -26.35
N GLU A 31 -30.57 -12.53 -25.08
CA GLU A 31 -29.56 -13.07 -24.18
C GLU A 31 -29.07 -14.45 -24.64
N GLN A 32 -29.95 -15.34 -24.98
CA GLN A 32 -29.63 -16.68 -25.49
C GLN A 32 -28.81 -16.62 -26.79
N LYS A 33 -29.16 -15.70 -27.71
CA LYS A 33 -28.40 -15.48 -28.94
C LYS A 33 -27.00 -14.91 -28.63
N LEU A 34 -26.93 -13.97 -27.70
CA LEU A 34 -25.68 -13.38 -27.26
C LEU A 34 -24.76 -14.42 -26.60
N HIS A 35 -25.30 -15.27 -25.71
CA HIS A 35 -24.55 -16.35 -25.07
C HIS A 35 -23.96 -17.31 -26.13
N THR A 36 -24.76 -17.72 -27.10
CA THR A 36 -24.29 -18.59 -28.19
C THR A 36 -23.17 -17.93 -29.01
N SER A 37 -23.32 -16.65 -29.33
CA SER A 37 -22.30 -15.89 -30.05
C SER A 37 -21.01 -15.72 -29.22
N ALA A 38 -21.15 -15.41 -27.93
CA ALA A 38 -20.03 -15.21 -27.02
C ALA A 38 -19.19 -16.48 -26.84
N VAL A 39 -19.85 -17.64 -26.68
CA VAL A 39 -19.18 -18.96 -26.63
C VAL A 39 -18.33 -19.19 -27.88
N GLN A 40 -18.89 -18.94 -29.07
CA GLN A 40 -18.16 -19.13 -30.33
C GLN A 40 -16.95 -18.21 -30.45
N VAL A 41 -17.13 -16.92 -30.11
CA VAL A 41 -16.05 -15.92 -30.17
C VAL A 41 -14.93 -16.27 -29.19
N LEU A 42 -15.26 -16.58 -27.95
CA LEU A 42 -14.28 -16.90 -26.91
C LEU A 42 -13.54 -18.20 -27.16
N LEU A 43 -14.23 -19.25 -27.62
CA LEU A 43 -13.56 -20.50 -28.01
C LEU A 43 -12.63 -20.33 -29.21
N SER A 44 -13.00 -19.47 -30.18
CA SER A 44 -12.13 -19.13 -31.30
C SER A 44 -10.88 -18.37 -30.85
N TYR A 45 -11.06 -17.39 -29.98
CA TYR A 45 -9.97 -16.63 -29.37
C TYR A 45 -9.03 -17.55 -28.55
N ALA A 46 -9.60 -18.42 -27.71
CA ALA A 46 -8.82 -19.34 -26.87
C ALA A 46 -7.94 -20.28 -27.71
N ARG A 47 -8.47 -20.85 -28.79
CA ARG A 47 -7.68 -21.67 -29.75
C ARG A 47 -6.56 -20.89 -30.40
N SER A 48 -6.81 -19.62 -30.77
CA SER A 48 -5.77 -18.73 -31.32
C SER A 48 -4.66 -18.46 -30.29
N ALA A 49 -5.04 -18.22 -29.03
CA ALA A 49 -4.09 -18.03 -27.94
C ALA A 49 -3.22 -19.28 -27.68
N GLU A 50 -3.84 -20.49 -27.71
CA GLU A 50 -3.09 -21.75 -27.62
C GLU A 50 -2.10 -21.92 -28.79
N SER A 51 -2.54 -21.63 -30.02
CA SER A 51 -1.68 -21.69 -31.22
C SER A 51 -0.50 -20.71 -31.13
N ASN A 52 -0.71 -19.59 -30.46
CA ASN A 52 0.30 -18.58 -30.17
C ASN A 52 1.16 -18.91 -28.93
N LYS A 53 1.02 -20.10 -28.34
CA LYS A 53 1.74 -20.57 -27.14
C LYS A 53 1.51 -19.64 -25.92
N LEU A 54 0.28 -19.16 -25.75
CA LEU A 54 -0.17 -18.31 -24.65
C LEU A 54 -1.33 -18.98 -23.88
N PRO A 55 -1.06 -20.13 -23.22
CA PRO A 55 -2.10 -20.88 -22.50
C PRO A 55 -2.80 -20.08 -21.41
N SER A 56 -2.15 -19.12 -20.76
CA SER A 56 -2.79 -18.26 -19.75
C SER A 56 -3.96 -17.45 -20.33
N ARG A 57 -3.81 -16.97 -21.56
CA ARG A 57 -4.87 -16.23 -22.28
C ARG A 57 -6.01 -17.15 -22.70
N ALA A 58 -5.69 -18.39 -23.11
CA ALA A 58 -6.70 -19.38 -23.44
C ALA A 58 -7.50 -19.81 -22.19
N VAL A 59 -6.83 -20.06 -21.08
CA VAL A 59 -7.45 -20.38 -19.77
C VAL A 59 -8.45 -19.31 -19.39
N ALA A 60 -8.06 -18.03 -19.43
CA ALA A 60 -8.96 -16.93 -19.11
C ALA A 60 -10.25 -16.90 -19.96
N ALA A 61 -10.12 -17.21 -21.25
CA ALA A 61 -11.28 -17.28 -22.15
C ALA A 61 -12.17 -18.51 -21.89
N TYR A 62 -11.59 -19.68 -21.60
CA TYR A 62 -12.35 -20.87 -21.22
C TYR A 62 -13.08 -20.67 -19.89
N GLU A 63 -12.46 -20.05 -18.91
CA GLU A 63 -13.07 -19.72 -17.64
C GLU A 63 -14.26 -18.76 -17.83
N LEU A 64 -14.15 -17.77 -18.73
CA LEU A 64 -15.27 -16.89 -19.08
C LEU A 64 -16.46 -17.66 -19.69
N VAL A 65 -16.19 -18.59 -20.61
CA VAL A 65 -17.24 -19.42 -21.19
C VAL A 65 -17.99 -20.18 -20.11
N LEU A 66 -17.25 -20.83 -19.21
CA LEU A 66 -17.83 -21.66 -18.16
C LEU A 66 -18.54 -20.86 -17.08
N ALA A 67 -18.03 -19.68 -16.73
CA ALA A 67 -18.59 -18.86 -15.66
C ALA A 67 -19.83 -18.07 -16.05
N HIS A 68 -19.92 -17.63 -17.33
CA HIS A 68 -20.92 -16.63 -17.72
C HIS A 68 -21.84 -17.05 -18.86
N TYR A 69 -21.52 -18.11 -19.63
CA TYR A 69 -22.27 -18.45 -20.83
C TYR A 69 -22.75 -19.88 -20.92
N ASP A 70 -21.89 -20.86 -20.61
CA ASP A 70 -22.21 -22.28 -20.73
C ASP A 70 -21.33 -23.08 -19.73
N ALA A 71 -21.84 -23.24 -18.52
CA ALA A 71 -21.17 -23.97 -17.44
C ALA A 71 -20.88 -25.45 -17.79
N GLU A 72 -21.64 -26.02 -18.73
CA GLU A 72 -21.51 -27.42 -19.14
C GLU A 72 -20.72 -27.59 -20.47
N ASN A 73 -20.09 -26.52 -20.97
CA ASN A 73 -19.38 -26.58 -22.23
C ASN A 73 -18.21 -27.58 -22.19
N LYS A 74 -18.42 -28.73 -22.88
CA LYS A 74 -17.44 -29.83 -22.88
C LYS A 74 -16.10 -29.46 -23.48
N ILE A 75 -16.09 -28.58 -24.49
CA ILE A 75 -14.85 -28.12 -25.14
C ILE A 75 -14.05 -27.26 -24.17
N ALA A 76 -14.69 -26.27 -23.53
CA ALA A 76 -14.02 -25.40 -22.58
C ALA A 76 -13.49 -26.19 -21.35
N LYS A 77 -14.31 -27.11 -20.79
CA LYS A 77 -13.90 -27.98 -19.66
C LYS A 77 -12.64 -28.81 -20.00
N ALA A 78 -12.64 -29.47 -21.13
CA ALA A 78 -11.53 -30.34 -21.56
C ALA A 78 -10.26 -29.54 -21.87
N ALA A 79 -10.41 -28.40 -22.56
CA ALA A 79 -9.29 -27.53 -22.91
C ALA A 79 -8.70 -26.83 -21.68
N LEU A 80 -9.55 -26.37 -20.75
CA LEU A 80 -9.12 -25.77 -19.49
C LEU A 80 -8.28 -26.74 -18.65
N ALA A 81 -8.73 -28.00 -18.51
CA ALA A 81 -7.98 -29.02 -17.77
C ALA A 81 -6.60 -29.28 -18.36
N LYS A 82 -6.46 -29.18 -19.69
CA LYS A 82 -5.18 -29.36 -20.41
C LYS A 82 -4.27 -28.13 -20.33
N ALA A 83 -4.83 -26.92 -20.40
CA ALA A 83 -4.07 -25.67 -20.46
C ALA A 83 -3.64 -25.15 -19.07
N LYS A 84 -4.36 -25.54 -18.02
CA LYS A 84 -4.15 -25.07 -16.64
C LYS A 84 -2.75 -25.48 -16.14
N GLY A 85 -1.97 -24.49 -15.72
CA GLY A 85 -0.60 -24.70 -15.23
C GLY A 85 0.50 -24.67 -16.31
N ALA A 86 0.14 -24.58 -17.59
CA ALA A 86 1.13 -24.41 -18.64
C ALA A 86 1.67 -22.98 -18.69
N ALA A 87 2.99 -22.83 -18.88
CA ALA A 87 3.64 -21.54 -18.96
C ALA A 87 3.52 -20.92 -20.37
N ASP A 88 3.37 -19.60 -20.43
CA ASP A 88 3.37 -18.82 -21.67
C ASP A 88 4.76 -18.82 -22.31
N GLN A 89 4.85 -19.29 -23.57
CA GLN A 89 6.07 -19.36 -24.36
C GLN A 89 5.97 -18.51 -25.65
N GLY A 90 4.91 -17.73 -25.80
CA GLY A 90 4.68 -16.92 -27.00
C GLY A 90 5.68 -15.78 -27.13
N THR A 91 6.10 -15.51 -28.37
CA THR A 91 6.94 -14.37 -28.74
C THR A 91 6.18 -13.05 -28.59
N ALA A 92 6.88 -11.92 -28.61
CA ALA A 92 6.27 -10.60 -28.56
C ALA A 92 5.27 -10.35 -29.71
N ALA A 93 5.53 -10.90 -30.92
CA ALA A 93 4.62 -10.82 -32.06
C ALA A 93 3.34 -11.64 -31.81
N GLN A 94 3.47 -12.86 -31.26
CA GLN A 94 2.34 -13.72 -30.91
C GLN A 94 1.47 -13.09 -29.80
N ARG A 95 2.09 -12.48 -28.79
CA ARG A 95 1.36 -11.73 -27.75
C ARG A 95 0.55 -10.59 -28.36
N ARG A 96 1.17 -9.75 -29.20
CA ARG A 96 0.45 -8.66 -29.90
C ARG A 96 -0.70 -9.17 -30.75
N SER A 97 -0.50 -10.25 -31.51
CA SER A 97 -1.58 -10.86 -32.30
C SER A 97 -2.74 -11.35 -31.43
N THR A 98 -2.44 -11.96 -30.29
CA THR A 98 -3.46 -12.43 -29.33
C THR A 98 -4.20 -11.24 -28.70
N ASP A 99 -3.50 -10.18 -28.32
CA ASP A 99 -4.12 -8.97 -27.76
C ASP A 99 -5.03 -8.27 -28.81
N GLN A 100 -4.64 -8.26 -30.08
CA GLN A 100 -5.51 -7.80 -31.18
C GLN A 100 -6.75 -8.68 -31.32
N GLY A 101 -6.60 -10.01 -31.20
CA GLY A 101 -7.73 -10.94 -31.19
C GLY A 101 -8.70 -10.66 -30.06
N TRP A 102 -8.21 -10.35 -28.86
CA TRP A 102 -9.05 -9.93 -27.73
C TRP A 102 -9.80 -8.62 -28.02
N THR A 103 -9.09 -7.63 -28.58
CA THR A 103 -9.71 -6.35 -28.98
C THR A 103 -10.84 -6.54 -29.98
N LEU A 104 -10.67 -7.45 -30.95
CA LEU A 104 -11.73 -7.77 -31.91
C LEU A 104 -12.93 -8.47 -31.26
N ALA A 105 -12.67 -9.41 -30.34
CA ALA A 105 -13.71 -10.04 -29.55
C ALA A 105 -14.49 -9.00 -28.73
N GLY A 106 -13.77 -8.08 -28.10
CA GLY A 106 -14.34 -6.96 -27.34
C GLY A 106 -15.24 -6.08 -28.19
N LYS A 107 -14.76 -5.61 -29.34
CA LYS A 107 -15.55 -4.80 -30.29
C LYS A 107 -16.85 -5.48 -30.71
N LYS A 108 -16.88 -6.82 -30.74
CA LYS A 108 -18.08 -7.57 -31.09
C LYS A 108 -19.02 -7.76 -29.91
N LEU A 109 -18.50 -8.07 -28.72
CA LEU A 109 -19.30 -8.49 -27.56
C LEU A 109 -19.70 -7.33 -26.64
N ALA A 110 -18.82 -6.34 -26.43
CA ALA A 110 -19.09 -5.24 -25.50
C ALA A 110 -20.40 -4.48 -25.84
N PRO A 111 -20.65 -4.03 -27.07
CA PRO A 111 -21.89 -3.32 -27.39
C PRO A 111 -23.14 -4.17 -27.17
N GLN A 112 -23.07 -5.48 -27.47
CA GLN A 112 -24.22 -6.37 -27.31
C GLN A 112 -24.56 -6.57 -25.82
N HIS A 113 -23.56 -6.74 -24.97
CA HIS A 113 -23.76 -6.81 -23.52
C HIS A 113 -24.25 -5.48 -22.96
N ARG A 114 -23.67 -4.35 -23.36
CA ARG A 114 -24.12 -3.04 -22.93
C ARG A 114 -25.60 -2.81 -23.27
N ASP A 115 -25.96 -3.00 -24.54
CA ASP A 115 -27.32 -2.74 -25.03
C ASP A 115 -28.36 -3.65 -24.37
N LEU A 116 -27.99 -4.92 -24.10
CA LEU A 116 -28.82 -5.84 -23.33
C LEU A 116 -28.92 -5.43 -21.87
N GLY A 117 -27.79 -5.07 -21.23
CA GLY A 117 -27.77 -4.62 -19.85
C GLY A 117 -28.65 -3.40 -19.60
N ILE A 118 -28.54 -2.37 -20.49
CA ILE A 118 -29.39 -1.17 -20.42
C ILE A 118 -30.87 -1.53 -20.59
N ALA A 119 -31.19 -2.44 -21.50
CA ALA A 119 -32.57 -2.86 -21.73
C ALA A 119 -33.17 -3.65 -20.54
N LEU A 120 -32.35 -4.49 -19.88
CA LEU A 120 -32.74 -5.20 -18.67
C LEU A 120 -32.98 -4.24 -17.49
N LEU A 121 -32.11 -3.26 -17.31
CA LEU A 121 -32.31 -2.20 -16.29
C LEU A 121 -33.62 -1.44 -16.52
N ALA A 122 -34.00 -1.20 -17.79
CA ALA A 122 -35.22 -0.50 -18.13
C ALA A 122 -36.52 -1.26 -17.76
N ILE A 123 -36.46 -2.58 -17.54
CA ILE A 123 -37.56 -3.41 -17.06
C ILE A 123 -37.40 -3.84 -15.60
N ASP A 124 -36.58 -3.11 -14.82
CA ASP A 124 -36.27 -3.37 -13.40
C ASP A 124 -35.56 -4.71 -13.12
N ASP A 125 -35.00 -5.37 -14.11
CA ASP A 125 -34.14 -6.53 -13.91
C ASP A 125 -32.71 -6.08 -13.58
N LEU A 126 -32.52 -5.58 -12.35
CA LEU A 126 -31.28 -4.93 -11.93
C LEU A 126 -30.09 -5.90 -11.92
N LEU A 127 -30.29 -7.14 -11.48
CA LEU A 127 -29.18 -8.10 -11.33
C LEU A 127 -28.61 -8.53 -12.68
N HIS A 128 -29.47 -8.93 -13.61
CA HIS A 128 -29.03 -9.30 -14.96
C HIS A 128 -28.51 -8.08 -15.74
N GLY A 129 -29.19 -6.93 -15.59
CA GLY A 129 -28.72 -5.68 -16.20
C GLY A 129 -27.30 -5.28 -15.79
N GLN A 130 -27.03 -5.26 -14.50
CA GLN A 130 -25.69 -4.98 -13.97
C GLN A 130 -24.67 -6.01 -14.44
N HIS A 131 -25.01 -7.30 -14.39
CA HIS A 131 -24.12 -8.36 -14.86
C HIS A 131 -23.69 -8.17 -16.33
N HIS A 132 -24.63 -7.87 -17.21
CA HIS A 132 -24.31 -7.62 -18.61
C HIS A 132 -23.46 -6.35 -18.81
N LEU A 133 -23.70 -5.29 -18.07
CA LEU A 133 -22.89 -4.07 -18.12
C LEU A 133 -21.46 -4.32 -17.63
N GLU A 134 -21.27 -5.12 -16.57
CA GLU A 134 -19.96 -5.54 -16.09
C GLU A 134 -19.22 -6.39 -17.14
N LEU A 135 -19.92 -7.29 -17.84
CA LEU A 135 -19.36 -8.02 -18.97
C LEU A 135 -19.00 -7.11 -20.13
N ALA A 136 -19.79 -6.08 -20.44
CA ALA A 136 -19.44 -5.09 -21.43
C ALA A 136 -18.12 -4.41 -21.10
N LEU A 137 -17.95 -3.94 -19.85
CA LEU A 137 -16.71 -3.32 -19.37
C LEU A 137 -15.52 -4.31 -19.30
N ARG A 138 -15.77 -5.59 -19.12
CA ARG A 138 -14.72 -6.61 -19.19
C ARG A 138 -14.16 -6.78 -20.60
N TYR A 139 -14.99 -6.60 -21.62
CA TYR A 139 -14.61 -6.64 -23.04
C TYR A 139 -14.09 -5.31 -23.56
N ASP A 140 -14.68 -4.22 -23.12
CA ASP A 140 -14.24 -2.85 -23.43
C ASP A 140 -14.29 -1.99 -22.15
N PRO A 141 -13.16 -1.90 -21.42
CA PRO A 141 -13.08 -1.08 -20.20
C PRO A 141 -13.28 0.43 -20.45
N SER A 142 -13.37 0.87 -21.69
CA SER A 142 -13.58 2.27 -22.06
C SER A 142 -15.01 2.60 -22.51
N ASP A 143 -15.94 1.66 -22.42
CA ASP A 143 -17.34 1.86 -22.80
C ASP A 143 -18.04 2.85 -21.84
N LEU A 144 -18.11 4.11 -22.26
CA LEU A 144 -18.69 5.21 -21.46
C LEU A 144 -20.18 5.01 -21.15
N GLU A 145 -20.93 4.40 -22.05
CA GLU A 145 -22.38 4.17 -21.84
C GLU A 145 -22.59 3.07 -20.80
N ALA A 146 -21.78 2.00 -20.82
CA ALA A 146 -21.82 0.98 -19.79
C ALA A 146 -21.43 1.56 -18.41
N HIS A 147 -20.38 2.39 -18.35
CA HIS A 147 -20.02 3.08 -17.11
C HIS A 147 -21.16 3.96 -16.59
N LYS A 148 -21.77 4.77 -17.44
CA LYS A 148 -22.89 5.62 -17.07
C LYS A 148 -24.11 4.82 -16.57
N ALA A 149 -24.45 3.73 -17.26
CA ALA A 149 -25.57 2.87 -16.90
C ALA A 149 -25.35 2.18 -15.54
N LEU A 150 -24.09 1.87 -15.18
CA LEU A 150 -23.68 1.37 -13.87
C LEU A 150 -23.60 2.47 -12.79
N GLY A 151 -23.80 3.73 -13.14
CA GLY A 151 -23.66 4.86 -12.21
C GLY A 151 -22.21 5.13 -11.80
N HIS A 152 -21.22 4.69 -12.60
CA HIS A 152 -19.81 4.96 -12.33
C HIS A 152 -19.51 6.46 -12.45
N ALA A 153 -18.74 6.98 -11.48
CA ALA A 153 -18.21 8.32 -11.51
C ALA A 153 -16.90 8.38 -12.30
N GLU A 154 -16.54 9.57 -12.79
CA GLU A 154 -15.29 9.79 -13.52
C GLU A 154 -14.31 10.60 -12.68
N HIS A 155 -13.03 10.20 -12.72
CA HIS A 155 -11.93 10.96 -12.14
C HIS A 155 -10.66 10.80 -12.98
N ASN A 156 -10.18 11.90 -13.58
CA ASN A 156 -8.97 11.92 -14.42
C ASN A 156 -8.98 10.88 -15.55
N GLY A 157 -10.11 10.67 -16.21
CA GLY A 157 -10.28 9.69 -17.27
C GLY A 157 -10.48 8.24 -16.81
N PHE A 158 -10.51 8.01 -15.51
CA PHE A 158 -10.89 6.73 -14.92
C PHE A 158 -12.37 6.74 -14.52
N PHE A 159 -13.10 5.73 -14.94
CA PHE A 159 -14.48 5.50 -14.54
C PHE A 159 -14.55 4.32 -13.57
N GLY A 160 -15.19 4.51 -12.44
CA GLY A 160 -15.32 3.48 -11.41
C GLY A 160 -16.45 3.76 -10.43
N THR A 161 -16.63 2.86 -9.49
CA THR A 161 -17.56 3.02 -8.37
C THR A 161 -17.15 4.23 -7.51
N ASP A 162 -18.09 4.76 -6.73
CA ASP A 162 -17.79 5.86 -5.79
C ASP A 162 -16.62 5.52 -4.87
N ASP A 163 -16.52 4.27 -4.43
CA ASP A 163 -15.42 3.78 -3.58
C ASP A 163 -14.06 3.77 -4.30
N GLU A 164 -14.03 3.38 -5.58
CA GLU A 164 -12.80 3.39 -6.38
C GLU A 164 -12.34 4.81 -6.68
N ILE A 165 -13.30 5.70 -6.98
CA ILE A 165 -13.01 7.12 -7.17
C ILE A 165 -12.53 7.77 -5.88
N ALA A 166 -13.14 7.45 -4.73
CA ALA A 166 -12.70 7.93 -3.42
C ALA A 166 -11.27 7.46 -3.11
N PHE A 167 -10.93 6.22 -3.43
CA PHE A 167 -9.58 5.69 -3.31
C PHE A 167 -8.57 6.44 -4.18
N CYS A 168 -8.86 6.66 -5.47
CA CYS A 168 -7.99 7.43 -6.36
C CYS A 168 -7.75 8.85 -5.84
N LYS A 169 -8.82 9.55 -5.41
CA LYS A 169 -8.74 10.88 -4.82
C LYS A 169 -7.91 10.89 -3.53
N ARG A 170 -8.08 9.87 -2.70
CA ARG A 170 -7.36 9.75 -1.43
C ARG A 170 -5.86 9.54 -1.64
N LEU A 171 -5.47 8.65 -2.56
CA LEU A 171 -4.06 8.46 -2.93
C LEU A 171 -3.43 9.77 -3.42
N ALA A 172 -4.06 10.44 -4.38
CA ALA A 172 -3.58 11.71 -4.90
C ALA A 172 -3.47 12.79 -3.80
N ALA A 173 -4.43 12.83 -2.86
CA ALA A 173 -4.40 13.77 -1.74
C ALA A 173 -3.25 13.47 -0.77
N ILE A 174 -2.95 12.20 -0.47
CA ILE A 174 -1.83 11.79 0.37
C ILE A 174 -0.50 12.19 -0.28
N GLU A 175 -0.32 11.91 -1.57
CA GLU A 175 0.89 12.28 -2.31
C GLU A 175 1.09 13.80 -2.41
N SER A 176 0.00 14.54 -2.69
CA SER A 176 0.03 16.00 -2.72
C SER A 176 0.41 16.57 -1.36
N ARG A 177 -0.17 16.04 -0.28
CA ARG A 177 0.12 16.49 1.08
C ARG A 177 1.57 16.20 1.48
N ALA A 178 2.09 15.04 1.13
CA ALA A 178 3.50 14.70 1.39
C ALA A 178 4.45 15.65 0.66
N LYS A 179 4.16 15.98 -0.61
CA LYS A 179 4.92 16.95 -1.40
C LYS A 179 4.87 18.36 -0.80
N GLU A 180 3.69 18.81 -0.37
CA GLU A 180 3.53 20.10 0.33
C GLU A 180 4.36 20.15 1.60
N LEU A 181 4.30 19.09 2.43
CA LEU A 181 5.08 19.00 3.66
C LEU A 181 6.58 18.98 3.38
N GLY A 182 7.03 18.31 2.33
CA GLY A 182 8.42 18.32 1.88
C GLY A 182 8.92 19.72 1.50
N ALA A 183 8.04 20.55 0.94
CA ALA A 183 8.34 21.95 0.58
C ALA A 183 8.13 22.94 1.74
N THR A 184 7.44 22.54 2.83
CA THR A 184 7.18 23.42 3.98
C THR A 184 8.45 23.57 4.81
N GLY A 185 8.92 24.81 4.98
CA GLY A 185 9.99 25.12 5.92
C GLY A 185 9.43 25.23 7.34
N TYR A 186 9.97 24.46 8.24
CA TYR A 186 9.85 24.71 9.68
C TYR A 186 11.03 25.59 10.09
N GLN A 187 10.89 26.28 11.19
CA GLN A 187 11.99 27.12 11.73
C GLN A 187 12.40 26.61 13.12
N PRO A 188 13.20 25.54 13.20
CA PRO A 188 13.69 25.07 14.49
C PRO A 188 14.52 26.14 15.17
N ALA A 189 14.25 26.37 16.45
CA ALA A 189 15.10 27.27 17.24
C ALA A 189 16.38 26.54 17.65
N ALA A 190 17.53 27.19 17.47
CA ALA A 190 18.79 26.67 17.97
C ALA A 190 18.72 26.55 19.52
N LEU A 191 19.22 25.44 20.04
CA LEU A 191 19.35 25.24 21.47
C LEU A 191 20.75 25.71 21.93
N PRO A 192 20.83 26.64 22.86
CA PRO A 192 22.13 27.10 23.38
C PRO A 192 22.75 26.01 24.27
N ALA A 193 24.06 26.02 24.38
CA ALA A 193 24.84 24.99 25.07
C ALA A 193 24.51 24.86 26.57
N ASP A 194 24.03 25.92 27.22
CA ASP A 194 23.55 25.86 28.62
C ASP A 194 22.25 25.03 28.80
N LYS A 195 21.52 24.79 27.71
CA LYS A 195 20.32 23.90 27.68
C LYS A 195 20.65 22.46 27.38
N MET A 196 21.91 22.13 27.12
CA MET A 196 22.34 20.77 26.86
C MET A 196 22.12 19.90 28.09
N PRO A 197 21.48 18.70 27.93
CA PRO A 197 21.35 17.72 29.00
C PRO A 197 22.68 17.36 29.65
N GLU A 198 22.65 17.09 30.94
CA GLU A 198 23.84 16.81 31.73
C GLU A 198 24.60 15.58 31.21
N GLU A 199 23.87 14.57 30.78
CA GLU A 199 24.43 13.33 30.21
C GLU A 199 25.26 13.63 28.95
N LEU A 200 24.79 14.57 28.12
CA LEU A 200 25.53 14.97 26.93
C LEU A 200 26.74 15.83 27.28
N ARG A 201 26.63 16.72 28.25
CA ARG A 201 27.78 17.54 28.73
C ARG A 201 28.91 16.68 29.29
N ARG A 202 28.54 15.65 30.08
CA ARG A 202 29.52 14.70 30.65
C ARG A 202 30.28 13.93 29.59
N SER A 203 29.63 13.62 28.46
CA SER A 203 30.26 12.85 27.39
C SER A 203 31.43 13.60 26.71
N GLY A 204 31.52 14.92 26.90
CA GLY A 204 32.53 15.74 26.24
C GLY A 204 32.40 15.83 24.73
N LEU A 205 31.29 15.31 24.17
CA LEU A 205 31.03 15.36 22.74
C LEU A 205 30.69 16.80 22.29
N SER A 206 31.19 17.18 21.14
CA SER A 206 30.84 18.46 20.51
C SER A 206 29.49 18.29 19.82
N LEU A 207 28.44 18.90 20.39
CA LEU A 207 27.05 18.75 19.96
C LEU A 207 26.45 20.11 19.63
N ALA A 208 25.65 20.16 18.55
CA ALA A 208 24.73 21.25 18.28
C ALA A 208 23.29 20.82 18.58
N GLY A 209 22.47 21.74 19.06
CA GLY A 209 21.10 21.47 19.41
C GLY A 209 20.10 22.31 18.63
N ALA A 210 18.95 21.72 18.29
CA ALA A 210 17.81 22.42 17.72
C ALA A 210 16.50 21.93 18.35
N LYS A 211 15.49 22.79 18.40
CA LYS A 211 14.20 22.51 18.98
C LYS A 211 13.06 22.95 18.06
N THR A 212 12.09 22.08 17.91
CA THR A 212 10.77 22.38 17.36
C THR A 212 9.71 22.32 18.47
N ARG A 213 8.45 22.33 18.07
CA ARG A 213 7.31 22.10 19.02
C ARG A 213 7.40 20.74 19.69
N SER A 214 7.78 19.71 18.96
CA SER A 214 7.70 18.31 19.41
C SER A 214 9.04 17.71 19.80
N PHE A 215 10.17 18.22 19.28
CA PHE A 215 11.49 17.60 19.41
C PHE A 215 12.57 18.56 19.90
N ALA A 216 13.46 18.04 20.76
CA ALA A 216 14.75 18.61 21.05
C ALA A 216 15.82 17.64 20.57
N ILE A 217 16.58 18.02 19.54
CA ILE A 217 17.58 17.17 18.88
C ILE A 217 18.96 17.73 19.18
N TRP A 218 19.89 16.86 19.52
CA TRP A 218 21.30 17.17 19.70
C TRP A 218 22.12 16.26 18.76
N THR A 219 22.99 16.81 17.94
CA THR A 219 23.77 15.99 17.02
C THR A 219 25.23 16.34 17.08
N THR A 220 26.07 15.31 17.03
CA THR A 220 27.50 15.48 16.73
C THR A 220 27.71 15.78 15.26
N SER A 221 28.83 16.38 14.92
CA SER A 221 29.26 16.49 13.55
C SER A 221 30.25 15.38 13.19
N GLU A 222 30.40 15.12 11.91
CA GLU A 222 31.54 14.36 11.36
C GLU A 222 32.82 15.21 11.32
N SER A 223 32.65 16.53 11.40
CA SER A 223 33.73 17.51 11.52
C SER A 223 33.93 17.96 12.98
N ALA A 224 34.97 18.74 13.26
CA ALA A 224 35.23 19.28 14.61
C ALA A 224 34.19 20.30 15.08
N GLU A 225 33.51 20.98 14.13
CA GLU A 225 32.51 22.01 14.43
C GLU A 225 31.12 21.43 14.59
N PRO A 226 30.31 21.90 15.57
CA PRO A 226 28.93 21.44 15.75
C PRO A 226 28.05 21.74 14.55
N ASP A 227 27.25 20.76 14.09
CA ASP A 227 26.36 20.91 12.93
C ASP A 227 24.93 21.26 13.37
N THR A 228 24.67 22.54 13.60
CA THR A 228 23.36 23.06 13.96
C THR A 228 22.32 22.81 12.87
N ALA A 229 22.74 22.81 11.59
CA ALA A 229 21.85 22.57 10.47
C ALA A 229 21.34 21.13 10.47
N ALA A 230 22.16 20.15 10.81
CA ALA A 230 21.74 18.75 10.93
C ALA A 230 20.69 18.54 12.04
N ALA A 231 20.89 19.16 13.21
CA ALA A 231 19.91 19.08 14.30
C ALA A 231 18.57 19.71 13.90
N ALA A 232 18.61 20.87 13.23
CA ALA A 232 17.43 21.56 12.74
C ALA A 232 16.69 20.71 11.69
N GLU A 233 17.38 20.21 10.69
CA GLU A 233 16.82 19.38 9.62
C GLU A 233 16.15 18.12 10.18
N MET A 234 16.78 17.44 11.11
CA MET A 234 16.23 16.25 11.72
C MET A 234 14.94 16.55 12.53
N ALA A 235 14.92 17.68 13.26
CA ALA A 235 13.73 18.11 13.99
C ALA A 235 12.57 18.44 13.02
N GLU A 236 12.86 19.05 11.86
CA GLU A 236 11.86 19.31 10.82
C GLU A 236 11.26 18.03 10.24
N TRP A 237 12.07 17.01 9.96
CA TRP A 237 11.58 15.73 9.48
C TRP A 237 10.63 15.06 10.47
N GLY A 238 10.88 15.23 11.76
CA GLY A 238 9.95 14.78 12.81
C GLY A 238 8.58 15.47 12.72
N GLU A 239 8.54 16.79 12.56
CA GLU A 239 7.29 17.55 12.42
C GLU A 239 6.54 17.18 11.13
N ARG A 240 7.25 17.03 10.01
CA ARG A 240 6.68 16.59 8.74
C ARG A 240 6.03 15.20 8.86
N ALA A 241 6.70 14.27 9.54
CA ALA A 241 6.18 12.93 9.78
C ALA A 241 4.91 12.97 10.63
N ILE A 242 4.87 13.76 11.71
CA ILE A 242 3.64 13.96 12.52
C ILE A 242 2.51 14.51 11.67
N ALA A 243 2.77 15.56 10.88
CA ALA A 243 1.75 16.21 10.06
C ALA A 243 1.18 15.27 8.97
N LEU A 244 2.03 14.41 8.37
CA LEU A 244 1.56 13.41 7.40
C LEU A 244 0.77 12.29 8.07
N LEU A 245 1.19 11.82 9.25
CA LEU A 245 0.45 10.85 10.04
C LEU A 245 -0.93 11.39 10.45
N GLU A 246 -1.01 12.65 10.87
CA GLU A 246 -2.28 13.30 11.19
C GLU A 246 -3.21 13.36 9.98
N PHE A 247 -2.68 13.68 8.82
CA PHE A 247 -3.45 13.71 7.57
C PHE A 247 -3.93 12.32 7.14
N THR A 248 -3.08 11.30 7.27
CA THR A 248 -3.36 9.95 6.77
C THR A 248 -4.22 9.12 7.72
N LEU A 249 -4.02 9.27 9.02
CA LEU A 249 -4.65 8.44 10.06
C LEU A 249 -5.70 9.20 10.87
N GLY A 250 -5.82 10.51 10.64
CA GLY A 250 -6.71 11.39 11.38
C GLY A 250 -6.11 11.88 12.71
N SER A 251 -6.82 12.81 13.35
CA SER A 251 -6.33 13.51 14.53
C SER A 251 -6.23 12.64 15.79
N ALA A 252 -7.03 11.58 15.92
CA ALA A 252 -7.02 10.76 17.13
C ALA A 252 -5.77 9.87 17.26
N PRO A 253 -5.30 9.18 16.19
CA PRO A 253 -4.02 8.47 16.20
C PRO A 253 -2.82 9.40 16.27
N ALA A 254 -2.87 10.54 15.58
CA ALA A 254 -1.83 11.55 15.67
C ALA A 254 -1.73 12.13 17.09
N ARG A 255 -2.86 12.30 17.80
CA ARG A 255 -2.85 12.65 19.22
C ARG A 255 -2.22 11.56 20.09
N HIS A 256 -2.43 10.29 19.78
CA HIS A 256 -1.79 9.21 20.52
C HIS A 256 -0.27 9.26 20.30
N ALA A 257 0.18 9.43 19.08
CA ALA A 257 1.60 9.66 18.77
C ALA A 257 2.12 10.96 19.45
N GLN A 258 1.37 12.05 19.38
CA GLN A 258 1.70 13.30 20.06
C GLN A 258 1.66 13.15 21.58
N VAL A 259 0.72 12.41 22.17
CA VAL A 259 0.67 12.15 23.60
C VAL A 259 1.83 11.24 24.01
N ALA A 260 2.18 10.24 23.23
CA ALA A 260 3.38 9.44 23.44
C ALA A 260 4.66 10.30 23.35
N ILE A 261 4.68 11.28 22.45
CA ILE A 261 5.76 12.25 22.31
C ILE A 261 5.67 13.35 23.39
N GLN A 262 4.48 13.86 23.72
CA GLN A 262 4.26 14.98 24.67
C GLN A 262 4.18 14.54 26.14
N ALA A 263 3.76 13.31 26.45
CA ALA A 263 3.84 12.77 27.82
C ALA A 263 5.32 12.72 28.31
N ARG A 264 6.24 13.00 27.41
CA ARG A 264 7.68 13.02 27.61
C ARG A 264 8.24 14.44 27.38
N ARG A 265 7.58 15.45 27.93
CA ARG A 265 7.85 16.88 27.71
C ARG A 265 9.30 17.34 27.87
N ASN A 266 10.16 16.55 28.50
CA ASN A 266 11.58 16.83 28.67
C ASN A 266 12.45 15.86 27.85
N ARG A 267 11.89 15.22 26.84
CA ARG A 267 12.62 14.28 26.01
C ARG A 267 13.56 14.98 25.05
N TRP A 268 14.73 14.42 24.93
CA TRP A 268 15.70 14.81 23.94
C TRP A 268 16.22 13.58 23.18
N ILE A 269 16.66 13.81 21.98
CA ILE A 269 17.29 12.81 21.12
C ILE A 269 18.70 13.28 20.83
N ALA A 270 19.68 12.41 21.07
CA ALA A 270 21.05 12.63 20.63
C ALA A 270 21.35 11.77 19.40
N VAL A 271 22.12 12.33 18.48
CA VAL A 271 22.61 11.61 17.32
C VAL A 271 24.11 11.65 17.30
N VAL A 272 24.73 10.50 17.36
CA VAL A 272 26.18 10.34 17.22
C VAL A 272 26.50 9.68 15.88
N ARG A 273 27.65 10.03 15.32
CA ARG A 273 28.03 9.66 13.96
C ARG A 273 29.02 8.50 13.87
N SER A 274 29.60 8.12 15.02
CA SER A 274 30.57 7.03 15.04
C SER A 274 30.44 6.15 16.28
N ALA A 275 30.98 4.93 16.18
CA ALA A 275 31.02 3.97 17.29
C ALA A 275 31.87 4.49 18.47
N GLU A 276 32.89 5.31 18.19
CA GLU A 276 33.74 5.95 19.21
C GLU A 276 32.93 6.97 20.01
N GLN A 277 32.13 7.80 19.35
CA GLN A 277 31.23 8.77 20.01
C GLN A 277 30.16 8.06 20.84
N TRP A 278 29.59 6.96 20.32
CA TRP A 278 28.67 6.10 21.07
C TRP A 278 29.31 5.55 22.34
N THR A 279 30.50 4.98 22.22
CA THR A 279 31.23 4.39 23.34
C THR A 279 31.61 5.46 24.36
N ALA A 280 32.07 6.64 23.92
CA ALA A 280 32.41 7.77 24.79
C ALA A 280 31.19 8.26 25.59
N PHE A 281 30.01 8.32 24.97
CA PHE A 281 28.76 8.68 25.67
C PHE A 281 28.46 7.74 26.83
N PHE A 282 28.49 6.42 26.59
CA PHE A 282 28.17 5.44 27.65
C PHE A 282 29.27 5.33 28.70
N ALA A 283 30.52 5.49 28.33
CA ALA A 283 31.64 5.52 29.28
C ALA A 283 31.55 6.70 30.26
N ALA A 284 31.07 7.85 29.80
CA ALA A 284 30.86 9.03 30.63
C ALA A 284 29.54 8.97 31.46
N ASN A 285 28.66 8.02 31.20
CA ASN A 285 27.34 7.91 31.79
C ASN A 285 27.05 6.48 32.33
N PRO A 286 27.86 5.92 33.22
CA PRO A 286 27.71 4.54 33.73
C PRO A 286 26.36 4.33 34.43
N GLN A 287 25.77 5.36 35.04
CA GLN A 287 24.47 5.31 35.70
C GLN A 287 23.31 4.92 34.74
N ILE A 288 23.45 5.19 33.43
CA ILE A 288 22.47 4.75 32.43
C ILE A 288 22.50 3.21 32.32
N LEU A 289 23.70 2.63 32.30
CA LEU A 289 23.89 1.20 32.24
C LEU A 289 23.38 0.50 33.52
N GLU A 290 23.66 1.07 34.70
CA GLU A 290 23.16 0.57 35.98
C GLU A 290 21.63 0.53 36.03
N LYS A 291 20.96 1.65 35.65
CA LYS A 291 19.49 1.71 35.58
C LYS A 291 18.91 0.68 34.60
N ALA A 292 19.56 0.47 33.47
CA ALA A 292 19.16 -0.50 32.45
C ALA A 292 19.53 -1.94 32.84
N LYS A 293 20.27 -2.15 33.91
CA LYS A 293 20.84 -3.47 34.34
C LYS A 293 21.69 -4.11 33.24
N LEU A 294 22.48 -3.31 32.55
CA LEU A 294 23.36 -3.70 31.45
C LEU A 294 24.84 -3.48 31.86
N GLN A 295 25.70 -4.32 31.37
CA GLN A 295 27.17 -4.13 31.55
C GLN A 295 27.74 -3.22 30.51
N SER A 296 27.19 -3.25 29.30
CA SER A 296 27.56 -2.41 28.17
C SER A 296 26.40 -2.31 27.17
N VAL A 297 26.42 -1.27 26.32
CA VAL A 297 25.57 -1.13 25.15
C VAL A 297 26.45 -1.08 23.92
N PRO A 298 26.53 -2.16 23.14
CA PRO A 298 27.32 -2.15 21.92
C PRO A 298 26.75 -1.11 20.93
N PRO A 299 27.55 -0.58 20.02
CA PRO A 299 27.07 0.34 18.99
C PRO A 299 25.91 -0.28 18.21
N GLN A 300 24.78 0.40 18.21
CA GLN A 300 23.54 -0.02 17.54
C GLN A 300 22.75 1.19 17.03
N SER A 301 21.75 0.96 16.19
CA SER A 301 21.01 2.05 15.54
C SER A 301 20.36 3.04 16.51
N ASN A 302 19.85 2.57 17.65
CA ASN A 302 19.27 3.42 18.69
C ASN A 302 19.28 2.75 20.06
N PHE A 303 19.22 3.55 21.12
CA PHE A 303 19.03 3.10 22.49
C PHE A 303 18.21 4.14 23.28
N ALA A 304 17.10 3.70 23.84
CA ALA A 304 16.24 4.52 24.70
C ALA A 304 16.62 4.29 26.18
N PHE A 305 16.64 5.37 26.98
CA PHE A 305 17.00 5.30 28.40
C PHE A 305 16.32 6.40 29.23
N GLU A 306 16.29 6.21 30.53
CA GLU A 306 15.88 7.26 31.48
C GLU A 306 17.04 8.21 31.77
N SER A 307 16.86 9.48 31.40
CA SER A 307 17.73 10.58 31.77
C SER A 307 17.27 11.25 33.06
N ASN A 308 18.04 12.19 33.58
CA ASN A 308 17.66 13.02 34.75
C ASN A 308 16.49 13.96 34.45
N THR A 309 16.21 14.23 33.19
CA THR A 309 15.14 15.13 32.74
C THR A 309 13.92 14.38 32.18
N GLY A 310 13.96 13.05 32.11
CA GLY A 310 12.91 12.21 31.55
C GLY A 310 13.48 11.16 30.60
N GLN A 311 12.67 10.65 29.68
CA GLN A 311 13.16 9.70 28.69
C GLN A 311 13.99 10.39 27.62
N ALA A 312 15.08 9.73 27.23
CA ALA A 312 16.00 10.17 26.20
C ALA A 312 16.36 9.03 25.26
N GLU A 313 16.85 9.38 24.10
CA GLU A 313 17.38 8.42 23.13
C GLU A 313 18.69 8.87 22.54
N ILE A 314 19.50 7.90 22.21
CA ILE A 314 20.70 8.09 21.44
C ILE A 314 20.63 7.25 20.16
N PHE A 315 20.93 7.86 19.03
CA PHE A 315 21.00 7.24 17.71
C PHE A 315 22.45 7.20 17.23
N LEU A 316 22.78 6.13 16.56
CA LEU A 316 24.05 5.99 15.83
C LEU A 316 23.75 5.74 14.36
N HIS A 317 23.92 6.77 13.54
CA HIS A 317 23.78 6.65 12.09
C HIS A 317 24.50 7.78 11.35
N ARG A 318 24.71 7.59 10.06
CA ARG A 318 25.28 8.59 9.17
C ARG A 318 24.27 9.68 8.83
N ARG A 319 24.77 10.86 8.43
CA ARG A 319 23.93 12.02 8.14
C ARG A 319 22.88 11.78 7.06
N GLU A 320 23.21 11.04 6.01
CA GLU A 320 22.25 10.71 4.94
C GLU A 320 21.03 9.90 5.39
N LEU A 321 21.04 9.38 6.63
CA LEU A 321 19.93 8.64 7.24
C LEU A 321 19.12 9.47 8.24
N ASP A 322 19.41 10.75 8.44
CA ASP A 322 18.72 11.57 9.44
C ASP A 322 17.21 11.66 9.20
N ALA A 323 16.81 11.95 7.96
CA ALA A 323 15.41 12.01 7.59
C ALA A 323 14.73 10.66 7.78
N ASP A 324 15.29 9.61 7.20
CA ASP A 324 14.75 8.23 7.28
C ASP A 324 14.60 7.77 8.73
N SER A 325 15.63 8.03 9.56
CA SER A 325 15.64 7.61 10.96
C SER A 325 14.62 8.36 11.80
N MET A 326 14.46 9.67 11.56
CA MET A 326 13.50 10.47 12.30
C MET A 326 12.06 10.14 11.92
N ILE A 327 11.77 9.96 10.61
CA ILE A 327 10.45 9.53 10.13
C ILE A 327 10.11 8.16 10.69
N ALA A 328 11.06 7.21 10.64
CA ALA A 328 10.87 5.88 11.18
C ALA A 328 10.62 5.91 12.69
N HIS A 329 11.39 6.71 13.41
CA HIS A 329 11.25 6.89 14.86
C HIS A 329 9.84 7.40 15.23
N VAL A 330 9.39 8.50 14.61
CA VAL A 330 8.06 9.07 14.85
C VAL A 330 6.96 8.07 14.53
N THR A 331 7.09 7.38 13.40
CA THR A 331 6.10 6.41 12.93
C THR A 331 6.01 5.19 13.84
N MET A 332 7.14 4.60 14.20
CA MET A 332 7.20 3.44 15.10
C MET A 332 6.69 3.75 16.50
N TRP A 333 7.03 4.91 17.03
CA TRP A 333 6.60 5.33 18.37
C TRP A 333 5.10 5.52 18.50
N GLY A 334 4.47 5.96 17.41
CA GLY A 334 3.03 6.14 17.38
C GLY A 334 2.26 4.85 17.19
N PHE A 335 2.88 3.83 16.57
CA PHE A 335 2.11 2.75 15.97
C PHE A 335 2.73 1.36 16.03
N ALA A 336 4.00 1.19 16.35
CA ALA A 336 4.57 -0.16 16.42
C ALA A 336 4.52 -0.72 17.82
N THR A 337 4.00 -1.91 17.91
CA THR A 337 3.97 -2.73 19.11
C THR A 337 4.44 -4.13 18.78
N ASP A 338 4.72 -4.91 19.80
CA ASP A 338 5.20 -6.30 19.66
C ASP A 338 4.26 -7.22 18.84
N GLY A 339 3.02 -6.80 18.58
CA GLY A 339 2.02 -7.62 17.90
C GLY A 339 1.83 -7.29 16.40
N ASN A 340 2.38 -6.17 15.92
CA ASN A 340 2.14 -5.68 14.56
C ASN A 340 3.37 -5.07 13.87
N GLU A 341 4.56 -5.47 14.29
CA GLU A 341 5.83 -4.89 13.81
C GLU A 341 5.92 -4.83 12.27
N GLY A 342 5.46 -5.87 11.59
CA GLY A 342 5.48 -5.89 10.12
C GLY A 342 4.58 -4.84 9.48
N LEU A 343 3.40 -4.58 10.03
CA LEU A 343 2.52 -3.49 9.57
C LEU A 343 3.15 -2.13 9.90
N GLY A 344 3.74 -1.98 11.09
CA GLY A 344 4.46 -0.79 11.50
C GLY A 344 5.61 -0.45 10.56
N GLN A 345 6.40 -1.45 10.14
CA GLN A 345 7.44 -1.28 9.13
C GLN A 345 6.88 -0.88 7.76
N GLY A 346 5.76 -1.47 7.35
CA GLY A 346 5.05 -1.06 6.14
C GLY A 346 4.67 0.42 6.17
N LEU A 347 4.18 0.89 7.32
CA LEU A 347 3.85 2.30 7.52
C LEU A 347 5.12 3.18 7.50
N VAL A 348 6.22 2.78 8.14
CA VAL A 348 7.51 3.48 8.06
C VAL A 348 7.96 3.64 6.62
N HIS A 349 7.97 2.55 5.85
CA HIS A 349 8.37 2.59 4.45
C HIS A 349 7.44 3.49 3.62
N THR A 350 6.14 3.47 3.90
CA THR A 350 5.17 4.35 3.25
C THR A 350 5.47 5.82 3.55
N MET A 351 5.65 6.19 4.83
CA MET A 351 5.94 7.58 5.21
C MET A 351 7.27 8.07 4.65
N THR A 352 8.31 7.22 4.68
CA THR A 352 9.63 7.56 4.14
C THR A 352 9.59 7.75 2.63
N SER A 353 8.93 6.84 1.89
CA SER A 353 8.80 6.96 0.44
C SER A 353 8.02 8.21 0.03
N LEU A 354 6.99 8.58 0.77
CA LEU A 354 6.16 9.76 0.50
C LEU A 354 6.89 11.08 0.81
N LEU A 355 7.60 11.17 1.94
CA LEU A 355 8.23 12.41 2.40
C LEU A 355 9.61 12.65 1.80
N VAL A 356 10.42 11.60 1.68
CA VAL A 356 11.84 11.69 1.24
C VAL A 356 12.01 11.22 -0.21
N GLY A 357 11.05 10.44 -0.73
CA GLY A 357 11.17 9.83 -2.06
C GLY A 357 12.10 8.62 -2.11
N THR A 358 12.51 8.11 -0.95
CA THR A 358 13.38 6.93 -0.82
C THR A 358 12.80 5.91 0.14
N MET A 359 13.34 4.68 0.09
CA MET A 359 12.95 3.61 1.01
C MET A 359 13.99 3.48 2.13
N ASN A 360 13.52 3.42 3.37
CA ASN A 360 14.37 3.06 4.49
C ASN A 360 14.59 1.55 4.51
N THR A 361 15.82 1.11 4.29
CA THR A 361 16.14 -0.33 4.22
C THR A 361 16.69 -0.89 5.53
N TRP A 362 17.02 -0.04 6.51
CA TRP A 362 17.85 -0.43 7.66
C TRP A 362 17.17 -0.32 9.02
N PHE A 363 16.05 0.39 9.13
CA PHE A 363 15.45 0.63 10.43
C PHE A 363 15.04 -0.67 11.11
N GLY A 364 15.54 -0.88 12.33
CA GLY A 364 15.28 -2.09 13.13
C GLY A 364 15.98 -3.35 12.66
N SER A 365 16.80 -3.31 11.62
CA SER A 365 17.61 -4.46 11.19
C SER A 365 19.04 -4.31 11.71
N PRO A 366 19.66 -5.36 12.25
CA PRO A 366 21.08 -5.30 12.55
C PRO A 366 21.86 -5.02 11.25
N PRO A 367 22.97 -4.26 11.33
CA PRO A 367 23.81 -4.03 10.15
C PRO A 367 24.28 -5.36 9.57
N PRO A 368 24.50 -5.45 8.24
CA PRO A 368 25.01 -6.66 7.62
C PRO A 368 26.36 -7.02 8.24
N THR A 369 26.46 -8.26 8.69
CA THR A 369 27.73 -8.80 9.17
C THR A 369 28.42 -9.56 8.03
N GLN A 370 29.75 -9.74 8.11
CA GLN A 370 30.47 -10.58 7.13
C GLN A 370 29.94 -12.02 7.09
N ALA A 371 29.36 -12.50 8.19
CA ALA A 371 28.77 -13.85 8.29
C ALA A 371 27.37 -13.95 7.65
N SER A 372 26.68 -12.85 7.43
CA SER A 372 25.37 -12.82 6.80
C SER A 372 25.23 -11.57 5.91
N PRO A 373 25.84 -11.58 4.72
CA PRO A 373 25.71 -10.46 3.78
C PRO A 373 24.25 -10.44 3.29
N ARG A 374 23.45 -9.52 3.82
CA ARG A 374 22.12 -9.26 3.28
C ARG A 374 22.28 -8.44 2.01
N LYS A 375 21.63 -8.87 0.95
CA LYS A 375 21.51 -8.05 -0.25
C LYS A 375 20.67 -6.82 0.12
N GLU A 376 21.25 -5.64 -0.01
CA GLU A 376 20.50 -4.40 0.23
C GLU A 376 19.35 -4.28 -0.76
N LEU A 377 18.15 -3.99 -0.23
CA LEU A 377 17.05 -3.58 -1.08
C LEU A 377 17.36 -2.19 -1.67
N PRO A 378 17.00 -1.95 -2.93
CA PRO A 378 17.18 -0.64 -3.52
C PRO A 378 16.40 0.42 -2.72
N ARG A 379 16.94 1.64 -2.64
CA ARG A 379 16.27 2.75 -1.97
C ARG A 379 15.20 3.43 -2.85
N ASP A 380 15.10 3.09 -4.11
CA ASP A 380 14.13 3.65 -5.05
C ASP A 380 12.77 2.92 -4.92
N PRO A 381 11.68 3.62 -4.55
CA PRO A 381 10.33 3.04 -4.45
C PRO A 381 9.84 2.40 -5.75
N LYS A 382 10.27 2.92 -6.91
CA LYS A 382 9.89 2.35 -8.22
C LYS A 382 10.41 0.92 -8.40
N GLN A 383 11.60 0.62 -7.87
CA GLN A 383 12.15 -0.73 -7.93
C GLN A 383 11.38 -1.69 -7.00
N TRP A 384 10.88 -1.20 -5.88
CA TRP A 384 10.00 -2.00 -5.02
C TRP A 384 8.66 -2.27 -5.71
N ALA A 385 8.06 -1.27 -6.34
CA ALA A 385 6.84 -1.45 -7.12
C ALA A 385 7.04 -2.45 -8.29
N ALA A 386 8.15 -2.38 -9.00
CA ALA A 386 8.49 -3.33 -10.06
C ALA A 386 8.63 -4.76 -9.51
N ARG A 387 9.29 -4.92 -8.37
CA ARG A 387 9.46 -6.22 -7.71
C ARG A 387 8.12 -6.82 -7.27
N ILE A 388 7.22 -6.03 -6.68
CA ILE A 388 5.88 -6.50 -6.32
C ILE A 388 5.12 -6.99 -7.54
N ARG A 389 5.15 -6.28 -8.65
CA ARG A 389 4.51 -6.71 -9.90
C ARG A 389 5.06 -8.04 -10.40
N GLU A 390 6.38 -8.20 -10.33
CA GLU A 390 7.03 -9.46 -10.72
C GLU A 390 6.64 -10.63 -9.80
N GLU A 391 6.61 -10.41 -8.49
CA GLU A 391 6.22 -11.42 -7.49
C GLU A 391 4.75 -11.81 -7.67
N ILE A 392 3.84 -10.85 -7.86
CA ILE A 392 2.42 -11.11 -8.15
C ILE A 392 2.25 -11.89 -9.45
N ALA A 393 2.95 -11.50 -10.52
CA ALA A 393 2.86 -12.17 -11.81
C ALA A 393 3.34 -13.64 -11.77
N LYS A 394 4.24 -13.97 -10.84
CA LYS A 394 4.74 -15.32 -10.60
C LYS A 394 3.92 -16.11 -9.56
N GLY A 395 2.95 -15.48 -8.90
CA GLY A 395 2.23 -16.06 -7.75
C GLY A 395 3.15 -16.33 -6.55
N ALA A 396 4.23 -15.56 -6.43
CA ALA A 396 5.29 -15.72 -5.42
C ALA A 396 5.28 -14.60 -4.36
N ASP A 397 4.30 -13.70 -4.41
CA ASP A 397 4.16 -12.64 -3.42
C ASP A 397 3.83 -13.22 -2.04
N TRP A 398 4.41 -12.62 -1.02
CA TRP A 398 4.27 -13.10 0.37
C TRP A 398 2.82 -12.98 0.87
N PRO A 399 2.25 -14.02 1.53
CA PRO A 399 0.87 -13.98 2.01
C PRO A 399 0.62 -12.83 2.99
N ALA A 400 -0.47 -12.09 2.82
CA ALA A 400 -0.80 -10.94 3.66
C ALA A 400 -0.93 -11.29 5.16
N VAL A 401 -1.40 -12.52 5.48
CA VAL A 401 -1.52 -13.01 6.86
C VAL A 401 -0.18 -13.11 7.60
N GLN A 402 0.93 -13.19 6.88
CA GLN A 402 2.26 -13.26 7.47
C GLN A 402 2.84 -11.88 7.80
N VAL A 403 2.33 -10.81 7.18
CA VAL A 403 2.86 -9.46 7.36
C VAL A 403 2.82 -9.01 8.82
N PRO A 404 1.71 -9.10 9.58
CA PRO A 404 1.66 -8.70 10.99
C PRO A 404 2.58 -9.54 11.89
N ARG A 405 2.90 -10.76 11.49
CA ARG A 405 3.68 -11.73 12.28
C ARG A 405 5.20 -11.55 12.16
N GLU A 406 5.64 -10.82 11.14
CA GLU A 406 7.08 -10.60 10.95
C GLU A 406 7.65 -9.67 12.01
N ARG A 407 8.78 -10.07 12.56
CA ARG A 407 9.51 -9.29 13.56
C ARG A 407 10.68 -8.54 12.96
N LEU A 408 11.01 -7.39 13.54
CA LEU A 408 12.13 -6.56 13.12
C LEU A 408 13.45 -7.34 12.99
N SER A 409 13.70 -8.25 13.93
CA SER A 409 14.92 -9.06 13.96
C SER A 409 15.06 -10.05 12.80
N SER A 410 13.95 -10.45 12.19
CA SER A 410 13.90 -11.45 11.12
C SER A 410 13.26 -10.94 9.82
N PHE A 411 13.04 -9.65 9.68
CA PHE A 411 12.26 -9.07 8.61
C PHE A 411 12.88 -9.34 7.24
N ARG A 412 12.23 -10.20 6.47
CA ARG A 412 12.69 -10.64 5.15
C ARG A 412 12.42 -9.58 4.08
N GLU A 413 13.25 -9.55 3.05
CA GLU A 413 13.15 -8.56 1.98
C GLU A 413 11.79 -8.54 1.26
N ASN A 414 11.29 -9.71 0.90
CA ASN A 414 9.99 -9.85 0.21
C ASN A 414 8.82 -9.44 1.10
N VAL A 415 8.90 -9.70 2.42
CA VAL A 415 7.88 -9.26 3.37
C VAL A 415 7.89 -7.74 3.53
N ARG A 416 9.06 -7.10 3.53
CA ARG A 416 9.17 -5.63 3.57
C ARG A 416 8.50 -4.99 2.37
N VAL A 417 8.79 -5.49 1.17
CA VAL A 417 8.22 -4.99 -0.08
C VAL A 417 6.70 -5.17 -0.09
N LYS A 418 6.21 -6.35 0.35
CA LYS A 418 4.79 -6.62 0.52
C LYS A 418 4.16 -5.70 1.55
N SER A 419 4.76 -5.59 2.74
CA SER A 419 4.27 -4.77 3.84
C SER A 419 4.08 -3.31 3.44
N TRP A 420 5.09 -2.71 2.80
CA TRP A 420 4.99 -1.35 2.25
C TRP A 420 3.79 -1.19 1.33
N SER A 421 3.70 -2.00 0.29
CA SER A 421 2.67 -1.87 -0.74
C SER A 421 1.27 -2.15 -0.19
N PHE A 422 1.13 -3.17 0.66
CA PHE A 422 -0.14 -3.55 1.26
C PHE A 422 -0.65 -2.50 2.27
N VAL A 423 0.24 -1.97 3.11
CA VAL A 423 -0.10 -0.92 4.07
C VAL A 423 -0.48 0.38 3.35
N TYR A 424 0.26 0.77 2.32
CA TYR A 424 -0.05 1.96 1.53
C TYR A 424 -1.44 1.87 0.89
N TRP A 425 -1.75 0.72 0.31
CA TRP A 425 -3.06 0.44 -0.27
C TRP A 425 -4.17 0.44 0.77
N LEU A 426 -4.00 -0.28 1.89
CA LEU A 426 -5.00 -0.33 2.98
C LEU A 426 -5.31 1.07 3.54
N MET A 427 -4.28 1.87 3.79
CA MET A 427 -4.40 3.22 4.33
C MET A 427 -5.19 4.14 3.40
N ALA A 428 -4.98 4.02 2.10
CA ALA A 428 -5.70 4.83 1.11
C ALA A 428 -7.10 4.29 0.80
N ARG A 429 -7.26 2.97 0.73
CA ARG A 429 -8.53 2.31 0.36
C ARG A 429 -9.55 2.30 1.50
N TYR A 430 -9.06 2.11 2.74
CA TYR A 430 -9.90 1.94 3.93
C TYR A 430 -9.45 2.84 5.10
N PRO A 431 -9.41 4.17 4.93
CA PRO A 431 -8.81 5.10 5.91
C PRO A 431 -9.40 4.97 7.31
N ASP A 432 -10.73 4.85 7.42
CA ASP A 432 -11.42 4.76 8.72
C ASP A 432 -11.22 3.40 9.42
N ARG A 433 -11.05 2.33 8.63
CA ARG A 433 -10.88 0.96 9.13
C ARG A 433 -9.42 0.65 9.45
N TRP A 434 -8.50 1.16 8.63
CA TRP A 434 -7.07 0.96 8.79
C TRP A 434 -6.58 1.34 10.19
N THR A 435 -6.96 2.50 10.70
CA THR A 435 -6.55 2.98 12.02
C THR A 435 -7.03 2.08 13.15
N ARG A 436 -8.27 1.57 13.05
CA ARG A 436 -8.81 0.62 14.04
C ARG A 436 -8.11 -0.72 13.97
N ALA A 437 -7.85 -1.19 12.75
CA ALA A 437 -7.14 -2.44 12.51
C ALA A 437 -5.75 -2.41 13.13
N PHE A 438 -5.03 -1.33 12.95
CA PHE A 438 -3.69 -1.17 13.48
C PHE A 438 -3.65 -1.24 15.01
N LYS A 439 -4.61 -0.57 15.68
CA LYS A 439 -4.71 -0.59 17.14
C LYS A 439 -5.18 -1.94 17.71
N GLY A 440 -6.07 -2.63 17.02
CA GLY A 440 -6.62 -3.89 17.50
C GLY A 440 -5.59 -5.02 17.57
N LEU A 441 -4.59 -5.02 16.68
CA LEU A 441 -3.51 -6.00 16.70
C LEU A 441 -2.43 -5.70 17.77
N GLU A 442 -2.42 -4.49 18.35
CA GLU A 442 -1.47 -4.10 19.40
C GLU A 442 -1.52 -5.00 20.65
N SER A 443 -2.70 -5.53 20.96
CA SER A 443 -2.91 -6.32 22.20
C SER A 443 -2.43 -7.76 22.11
N GLU A 444 -2.10 -8.26 20.92
CA GLU A 444 -1.76 -9.68 20.73
C GLU A 444 -0.27 -9.88 20.41
N LYS A 445 0.45 -10.44 21.38
CA LYS A 445 1.84 -10.89 21.15
C LYS A 445 1.85 -12.14 20.28
N ASN A 446 2.37 -12.06 19.05
CA ASN A 446 2.40 -13.14 18.05
C ASN A 446 1.01 -13.69 17.68
N PRO A 447 0.14 -12.92 17.07
CA PRO A 447 -1.17 -13.42 16.70
C PRO A 447 -1.06 -14.63 15.76
N MET A 448 -1.90 -15.64 16.01
CA MET A 448 -2.01 -16.79 15.11
C MET A 448 -2.68 -16.38 13.80
N PRO A 449 -2.41 -17.05 12.66
CA PRO A 449 -3.01 -16.71 11.37
C PRO A 449 -4.53 -16.58 11.44
N GLU A 450 -5.20 -17.49 12.12
CA GLU A 450 -6.66 -17.51 12.28
C GLU A 450 -7.18 -16.28 13.04
N ALA A 451 -6.43 -15.81 14.04
CA ALA A 451 -6.77 -14.60 14.79
C ALA A 451 -6.61 -13.35 13.93
N ILE A 452 -5.57 -13.29 13.09
CA ILE A 452 -5.36 -12.21 12.12
C ILE A 452 -6.50 -12.19 11.09
N GLU A 453 -6.84 -13.33 10.51
CA GLU A 453 -7.93 -13.44 9.53
C GLU A 453 -9.27 -13.02 10.13
N ALA A 454 -9.60 -13.52 11.31
CA ALA A 454 -10.82 -13.14 12.02
C ALA A 454 -10.86 -11.65 12.36
N PHE A 455 -9.73 -11.09 12.74
CA PHE A 455 -9.59 -9.67 13.02
C PHE A 455 -9.83 -8.81 11.77
N PHE A 456 -9.17 -9.13 10.64
CA PHE A 456 -9.37 -8.41 9.38
C PHE A 456 -10.80 -8.56 8.87
N ALA A 457 -11.38 -9.75 8.94
CA ALA A 457 -12.77 -9.98 8.56
C ALA A 457 -13.74 -9.10 9.36
N LYS A 458 -13.51 -8.95 10.66
CA LYS A 458 -14.33 -8.08 11.54
C LYS A 458 -14.15 -6.61 11.21
N GLU A 459 -12.92 -6.12 11.11
CA GLU A 459 -12.65 -4.68 10.96
C GLU A 459 -12.91 -4.17 9.53
N PHE A 460 -12.66 -4.99 8.52
CA PHE A 460 -12.84 -4.60 7.12
C PHE A 460 -14.17 -5.12 6.52
N GLU A 461 -14.93 -5.97 7.24
CA GLU A 461 -16.13 -6.66 6.73
C GLU A 461 -15.84 -7.47 5.45
N ARG A 462 -14.61 -7.95 5.33
CA ARG A 462 -14.06 -8.72 4.21
C ARG A 462 -12.99 -9.65 4.72
N SER A 463 -12.89 -10.83 4.13
CA SER A 463 -11.79 -11.73 4.43
C SER A 463 -10.45 -11.15 4.03
N LEU A 464 -9.38 -11.54 4.70
CA LEU A 464 -8.03 -11.12 4.33
C LEU A 464 -7.66 -11.57 2.91
N SER A 465 -8.19 -12.71 2.47
CA SER A 465 -8.02 -13.22 1.10
C SER A 465 -8.65 -12.30 0.04
N GLU A 466 -9.85 -11.77 0.29
CA GLU A 466 -10.50 -10.80 -0.59
C GLU A 466 -9.72 -9.48 -0.64
N LEU A 467 -9.28 -8.97 0.51
CA LEU A 467 -8.42 -7.79 0.58
C LEU A 467 -7.11 -7.98 -0.18
N GLU A 468 -6.50 -9.15 -0.04
CA GLU A 468 -5.26 -9.47 -0.75
C GLU A 468 -5.48 -9.58 -2.26
N GLN A 469 -6.61 -10.10 -2.71
CA GLN A 469 -6.97 -10.16 -4.12
C GLN A 469 -7.18 -8.77 -4.71
N GLU A 470 -7.89 -7.88 -4.02
CA GLU A 470 -8.06 -6.49 -4.45
C GLU A 470 -6.71 -5.75 -4.51
N TRP A 471 -5.88 -5.93 -3.48
CA TRP A 471 -4.52 -5.38 -3.48
C TRP A 471 -3.68 -5.90 -4.65
N ARG A 472 -3.73 -7.20 -4.98
CA ARG A 472 -3.03 -7.76 -6.14
C ARG A 472 -3.49 -7.15 -7.46
N GLN A 473 -4.77 -6.86 -7.61
CA GLN A 473 -5.31 -6.18 -8.80
C GLN A 473 -4.72 -4.77 -8.95
N TRP A 474 -4.63 -4.03 -7.85
CA TRP A 474 -4.03 -2.70 -7.86
C TRP A 474 -2.49 -2.76 -7.99
N ALA A 475 -1.81 -3.48 -7.14
CA ALA A 475 -0.35 -3.53 -7.09
C ALA A 475 0.29 -4.22 -8.30
N GLY A 476 -0.44 -5.13 -8.96
CA GLY A 476 -0.02 -5.79 -10.20
C GLY A 476 0.08 -4.86 -11.42
N GLY A 477 -0.48 -3.64 -11.34
CA GLY A 477 -0.29 -2.57 -12.33
C GLY A 477 -1.09 -2.72 -13.63
N ASN A 478 -1.86 -3.80 -13.80
CA ASN A 478 -2.58 -4.10 -15.04
C ASN A 478 -4.04 -3.65 -15.04
N SER A 479 -4.60 -3.28 -13.89
CA SER A 479 -5.98 -2.84 -13.76
C SER A 479 -6.15 -1.36 -14.15
N ALA A 480 -7.37 -0.97 -14.49
CA ALA A 480 -7.69 0.43 -14.79
C ALA A 480 -7.40 1.34 -13.58
N ILE A 481 -7.73 0.88 -12.37
CA ILE A 481 -7.48 1.61 -11.12
C ILE A 481 -5.97 1.77 -10.84
N ALA A 482 -5.14 0.77 -11.16
CA ALA A 482 -3.68 0.89 -11.06
C ALA A 482 -3.13 1.97 -12.00
N LYS A 483 -3.67 2.05 -13.22
CA LYS A 483 -3.31 3.11 -14.19
C LYS A 483 -3.74 4.48 -13.71
N ALA A 484 -4.96 4.62 -13.19
CA ALA A 484 -5.51 5.87 -12.68
C ALA A 484 -4.72 6.42 -11.47
N THR A 485 -4.11 5.54 -10.69
CA THR A 485 -3.31 5.89 -9.51
C THR A 485 -1.81 5.96 -9.79
N GLY A 486 -1.37 5.91 -11.06
CA GLY A 486 0.05 5.99 -11.41
C GLY A 486 0.87 4.74 -11.07
N HIS A 487 0.22 3.64 -10.69
CA HIS A 487 0.86 2.36 -10.36
C HIS A 487 1.04 1.42 -11.56
N SER A 488 0.66 1.85 -12.76
CA SER A 488 0.99 1.15 -14.00
C SER A 488 2.49 1.22 -14.27
N GLY A 489 3.12 0.10 -14.40
CA GLY A 489 4.53 -0.02 -14.75
C GLY A 489 4.82 0.22 -16.23
#